data_cb35d1e85901143362803f5724f2cb03
#
_entry.id   cb35d1e85901143362803f5724f2cb03
#
_cell.length_a   1.000
_cell.length_b   1.000
_cell.length_c   1.000
_cell.angle_alpha   90.00
_cell.angle_beta   90.00
_cell.angle_gamma   90.00
#
_symmetry.space_group_name_H-M   'P 1'
#
loop_
_entity.id
_entity.type
_entity.pdbx_description
1 polymer ?
#
loop_
_entity_poly.entity_id
_entity_poly.type
_entity_poly.pdbx_seq_one_letter_code
_entity_poly.pdbx_strand_id
1 'polypeptide(L)'
;MKKILLAIACLWAACISCSEDTKIGAPDEILPDYVLPQGDASKEANDRIQQIFDTYTSYVLYNYTEKDAFWTQTAAGGGVQIYRAIMGESRYVDAMLDYIQDIWLQFFPEEFLKKGGMPYRVFLADSIYLDRGWGKTLYNYRVNGNALIIGGMNEDLTAMDAVTKRTRKNELLGAMWDYYIAQGLLNVPDEFYKDTDYENAPALPLAGENLEAYRKRGFLPTFNSYSGAQEEWYWGDYPWTQAKENDLKSFMLHLRNQTDEEVAWFLNNPEYELIQKKWNILIDYYKKEFDIDLRKIGNTTF
;
A
#
# COMPACT_ATOMS: atom_id res chain seq x y z
N MET A 1 71.32 -22.94 6.83
CA MET A 1 71.32 -21.47 6.91
C MET A 1 70.77 -20.76 5.69
N LYS A 2 71.15 -21.08 4.45
CA LYS A 2 70.62 -20.41 3.24
C LYS A 2 69.10 -20.54 3.01
N LYS A 3 68.47 -21.66 3.38
CA LYS A 3 67.00 -21.87 3.25
C LYS A 3 66.14 -21.06 4.24
N ILE A 4 66.71 -20.77 5.41
CA ILE A 4 66.02 -19.97 6.47
C ILE A 4 66.07 -18.47 6.11
N LEU A 5 67.20 -18.00 5.51
CA LEU A 5 67.31 -16.62 5.04
C LEU A 5 66.37 -16.32 3.88
N LEU A 6 66.10 -17.30 2.99
CA LEU A 6 65.15 -17.13 1.87
C LEU A 6 63.71 -17.05 2.38
N ALA A 7 63.34 -17.84 3.38
CA ALA A 7 61.99 -17.80 4.00
C ALA A 7 61.73 -16.48 4.73
N ILE A 8 62.72 -15.90 5.40
CA ILE A 8 62.61 -14.62 6.08
C ILE A 8 62.45 -13.46 5.05
N ALA A 9 63.20 -13.51 3.95
CA ALA A 9 63.09 -12.53 2.88
C ALA A 9 61.74 -12.55 2.17
N CYS A 10 61.12 -13.73 2.00
CA CYS A 10 59.77 -13.84 1.45
C CYS A 10 58.68 -13.33 2.41
N LEU A 11 58.85 -13.50 3.72
CA LEU A 11 57.93 -12.96 4.70
C LEU A 11 57.97 -11.42 4.78
N TRP A 12 59.15 -10.82 4.61
CA TRP A 12 59.32 -9.37 4.58
C TRP A 12 58.73 -8.73 3.31
N ALA A 13 58.82 -9.40 2.16
CA ALA A 13 58.22 -8.94 0.92
C ALA A 13 56.71 -8.99 0.93
N ALA A 14 56.09 -9.92 1.68
CA ALA A 14 54.63 -10.00 1.85
C ALA A 14 54.06 -8.91 2.74
N CYS A 15 54.84 -8.32 3.65
CA CYS A 15 54.40 -7.25 4.52
C CYS A 15 54.47 -5.85 3.90
N ILE A 16 55.08 -5.68 2.73
CA ILE A 16 55.20 -4.37 2.06
C ILE A 16 54.08 -4.16 1.02
N SER A 17 53.29 -5.21 0.72
CA SER A 17 52.25 -5.19 -0.32
C SER A 17 50.90 -4.64 0.12
N CYS A 18 50.76 -4.14 1.34
CA CYS A 18 49.48 -3.61 1.87
C CYS A 18 49.62 -2.19 2.41
N SER A 19 50.18 -1.28 1.62
CA SER A 19 50.05 0.16 1.90
C SER A 19 49.84 0.91 0.58
N GLU A 20 48.80 0.52 -0.16
CA GLU A 20 48.11 1.54 -0.95
C GLU A 20 47.21 2.29 0.04
N ASP A 21 47.71 3.38 0.58
CA ASP A 21 46.90 4.50 1.03
C ASP A 21 46.16 5.00 -0.23
N THR A 22 45.15 4.27 -0.66
CA THR A 22 44.11 4.84 -1.49
C THR A 22 43.52 5.94 -0.62
N LYS A 23 43.98 7.18 -0.83
CA LYS A 23 43.26 8.35 -0.32
C LYS A 23 41.84 8.17 -0.80
N ILE A 24 40.97 7.71 0.11
CA ILE A 24 39.55 7.78 -0.11
C ILE A 24 39.31 9.27 -0.37
N GLY A 25 39.00 9.61 -1.62
CA GLY A 25 38.67 10.99 -1.98
C GLY A 25 37.57 11.51 -1.04
N ALA A 26 37.43 12.80 -0.97
CA ALA A 26 36.24 13.35 -0.29
C ALA A 26 35.01 12.58 -0.79
N PRO A 27 34.08 12.18 0.09
CA PRO A 27 32.86 11.51 -0.36
C PRO A 27 32.24 12.31 -1.50
N ASP A 28 31.88 11.62 -2.58
CA ASP A 28 31.17 12.26 -3.66
C ASP A 28 29.92 12.95 -3.06
N GLU A 29 29.65 14.15 -3.52
CA GLU A 29 28.44 14.87 -3.10
C GLU A 29 27.23 14.03 -3.54
N ILE A 30 26.44 13.60 -2.57
CA ILE A 30 25.21 12.86 -2.85
C ILE A 30 24.21 13.87 -3.40
N LEU A 31 24.06 13.87 -4.71
CA LEU A 31 23.04 14.68 -5.36
C LEU A 31 21.63 14.15 -5.03
N PRO A 32 20.64 15.03 -4.85
CA PRO A 32 19.27 14.60 -4.66
C PRO A 32 18.76 13.86 -5.91
N ASP A 33 17.93 12.83 -5.72
CA ASP A 33 17.36 12.05 -6.82
C ASP A 33 16.53 12.93 -7.78
N TYR A 34 15.87 13.95 -7.23
CA TYR A 34 15.06 14.91 -7.98
C TYR A 34 15.30 16.32 -7.49
N VAL A 35 15.16 17.30 -8.38
CA VAL A 35 15.25 18.72 -8.05
C VAL A 35 13.85 19.26 -7.77
N LEU A 36 13.69 19.94 -6.64
CA LEU A 36 12.47 20.67 -6.26
C LEU A 36 12.77 22.18 -6.23
N PRO A 37 11.82 23.05 -6.62
CA PRO A 37 10.52 22.72 -7.22
C PRO A 37 10.64 22.17 -8.63
N GLN A 38 9.62 21.42 -9.07
CA GLN A 38 9.54 20.88 -10.42
C GLN A 38 8.70 21.81 -11.33
N GLY A 39 9.00 21.79 -12.63
CA GLY A 39 8.15 22.25 -13.71
C GLY A 39 7.40 23.57 -13.48
N ASP A 40 6.21 23.68 -14.05
CA ASP A 40 5.41 24.89 -14.21
C ASP A 40 4.06 24.86 -13.45
N ALA A 41 3.90 24.01 -12.47
CA ALA A 41 2.76 24.08 -11.57
C ALA A 41 2.74 25.41 -10.80
N SER A 42 1.62 25.75 -10.17
CA SER A 42 1.49 26.97 -9.37
C SER A 42 2.59 27.04 -8.29
N LYS A 43 2.91 28.26 -7.85
CA LYS A 43 3.85 28.43 -6.74
C LYS A 43 3.34 27.72 -5.48
N GLU A 44 2.05 27.82 -5.22
CA GLU A 44 1.38 27.20 -4.08
C GLU A 44 1.52 25.67 -4.10
N ALA A 45 1.31 25.03 -5.26
CA ALA A 45 1.49 23.59 -5.44
C ALA A 45 2.95 23.19 -5.19
N ASN A 46 3.90 23.92 -5.75
CA ASN A 46 5.32 23.66 -5.56
C ASN A 46 5.77 23.87 -4.10
N ASP A 47 5.26 24.88 -3.41
CA ASP A 47 5.53 25.11 -1.99
C ASP A 47 4.99 23.94 -1.14
N ARG A 48 3.79 23.43 -1.44
CA ARG A 48 3.21 22.25 -0.78
C ARG A 48 4.03 20.98 -1.02
N ILE A 49 4.50 20.77 -2.24
CA ILE A 49 5.37 19.64 -2.58
C ILE A 49 6.70 19.74 -1.81
N GLN A 50 7.29 20.92 -1.75
CA GLN A 50 8.51 21.14 -0.95
C GLN A 50 8.26 20.86 0.53
N GLN A 51 7.14 21.31 1.10
CA GLN A 51 6.77 21.03 2.48
C GLN A 51 6.59 19.53 2.75
N ILE A 52 6.00 18.78 1.80
CA ILE A 52 5.88 17.33 1.90
C ILE A 52 7.26 16.68 1.93
N PHE A 53 8.17 17.12 1.07
CA PHE A 53 9.55 16.63 1.06
C PHE A 53 10.27 16.92 2.37
N ASP A 54 10.20 18.15 2.84
CA ASP A 54 10.87 18.60 4.09
C ASP A 54 10.31 17.84 5.32
N THR A 55 9.03 17.48 5.29
CA THR A 55 8.35 16.81 6.40
C THR A 55 8.55 15.32 6.39
N TYR A 56 8.44 14.65 5.22
CA TYR A 56 8.36 13.20 5.10
C TYR A 56 9.54 12.58 4.34
N THR A 57 10.43 13.38 3.77
CA THR A 57 11.51 12.94 2.87
C THR A 57 10.95 12.14 1.67
N SER A 58 9.77 12.54 1.20
CA SER A 58 9.04 11.91 0.10
C SER A 58 8.90 12.88 -1.06
N TYR A 59 9.34 12.45 -2.23
CA TYR A 59 9.19 13.22 -3.46
C TYR A 59 7.79 13.06 -4.03
N VAL A 60 7.04 14.15 -4.17
CA VAL A 60 5.81 14.19 -4.97
C VAL A 60 6.16 14.72 -6.34
N LEU A 61 5.99 13.91 -7.37
CA LEU A 61 6.52 14.14 -8.71
C LEU A 61 5.40 14.23 -9.74
N TYR A 62 5.29 15.38 -10.40
CA TYR A 62 4.38 15.60 -11.52
C TYR A 62 5.12 15.83 -12.85
N ASN A 63 6.42 16.11 -12.77
CA ASN A 63 7.33 16.20 -13.92
C ASN A 63 8.41 15.10 -13.77
N TYR A 64 8.29 14.04 -14.53
CA TYR A 64 9.15 12.87 -14.46
C TYR A 64 9.25 12.21 -15.85
N THR A 65 10.21 11.32 -16.03
CA THR A 65 10.35 10.58 -17.28
C THR A 65 9.60 9.25 -17.22
N GLU A 66 9.31 8.68 -18.39
CA GLU A 66 8.71 7.33 -18.45
C GLU A 66 9.56 6.30 -17.71
N LYS A 67 10.88 6.47 -17.63
CA LYS A 67 11.77 5.57 -16.90
C LYS A 67 11.56 5.62 -15.39
N ASP A 68 11.22 6.79 -14.84
CA ASP A 68 11.01 6.95 -13.41
C ASP A 68 9.75 6.20 -12.93
N ALA A 69 8.72 6.19 -13.78
CA ALA A 69 7.42 5.58 -13.49
C ALA A 69 7.16 4.27 -14.25
N PHE A 70 8.19 3.73 -14.92
CA PHE A 70 8.11 2.49 -15.68
C PHE A 70 8.50 1.29 -14.81
N TRP A 71 7.69 0.23 -14.85
CA TRP A 71 8.09 -1.05 -14.27
C TRP A 71 7.47 -2.23 -15.01
N THR A 72 8.11 -3.37 -14.85
CA THR A 72 7.64 -4.65 -15.36
C THR A 72 7.30 -5.57 -14.21
N GLN A 73 6.29 -6.40 -14.42
CA GLN A 73 5.95 -7.48 -13.50
C GLN A 73 5.86 -8.78 -14.30
N THR A 74 6.44 -9.86 -13.77
CA THR A 74 6.27 -11.18 -14.36
C THR A 74 4.91 -11.75 -13.94
N ALA A 75 4.07 -12.06 -14.93
CA ALA A 75 2.79 -12.71 -14.69
C ALA A 75 2.99 -14.17 -14.27
N ALA A 76 2.00 -14.75 -13.60
CA ALA A 76 2.02 -16.15 -13.15
C ALA A 76 2.26 -17.19 -14.27
N GLY A 77 2.02 -16.83 -15.54
CA GLY A 77 2.32 -17.64 -16.72
C GLY A 77 3.68 -17.36 -17.38
N GLY A 78 4.58 -16.60 -16.73
CA GLY A 78 5.91 -16.25 -17.29
C GLY A 78 5.90 -15.08 -18.29
N GLY A 79 4.76 -14.49 -18.59
CA GLY A 79 4.66 -13.29 -19.43
C GLY A 79 5.09 -12.03 -18.67
N VAL A 80 5.73 -11.08 -19.37
CA VAL A 80 6.07 -9.77 -18.82
C VAL A 80 4.88 -8.83 -18.98
N GLN A 81 4.43 -8.24 -17.89
CA GLN A 81 3.43 -7.17 -17.89
C GLN A 81 4.13 -5.83 -17.76
N ILE A 82 3.77 -4.90 -18.62
CA ILE A 82 4.37 -3.56 -18.68
C ILE A 82 3.35 -2.54 -18.21
N TYR A 83 3.64 -1.92 -17.06
CA TYR A 83 2.84 -0.81 -16.54
C TYR A 83 3.45 0.50 -17.01
N ARG A 84 2.60 1.41 -17.42
CA ARG A 84 2.98 2.75 -17.87
C ARG A 84 2.13 3.78 -17.16
N ALA A 85 2.74 4.93 -16.86
CA ALA A 85 2.04 6.10 -16.36
C ALA A 85 2.20 7.23 -17.37
N ILE A 86 1.10 7.91 -17.68
CA ILE A 86 1.10 9.14 -18.47
C ILE A 86 1.10 10.31 -17.50
N MET A 87 2.02 11.25 -17.68
CA MET A 87 2.04 12.46 -16.86
C MET A 87 0.76 13.25 -17.05
N GLY A 88 0.24 13.79 -15.97
CA GLY A 88 -0.86 14.74 -16.00
C GLY A 88 -0.39 16.17 -16.30
N GLU A 89 -1.34 17.05 -16.56
CA GLU A 89 -1.03 18.46 -16.79
C GLU A 89 -0.77 19.19 -15.46
N SER A 90 0.27 20.02 -15.44
CA SER A 90 0.70 20.75 -14.25
C SER A 90 -0.36 21.65 -13.62
N ARG A 91 -1.33 22.14 -14.41
CA ARG A 91 -2.46 22.95 -13.92
C ARG A 91 -3.38 22.21 -12.94
N TYR A 92 -3.33 20.88 -12.89
CA TYR A 92 -4.16 20.06 -11.99
C TYR A 92 -3.41 19.64 -10.70
N VAL A 93 -2.15 20.05 -10.51
CA VAL A 93 -1.34 19.61 -9.36
C VAL A 93 -1.95 20.04 -8.04
N ASP A 94 -2.42 21.27 -7.90
CA ASP A 94 -3.08 21.74 -6.67
C ASP A 94 -4.30 20.88 -6.33
N ALA A 95 -5.20 20.66 -7.30
CA ALA A 95 -6.38 19.84 -7.12
C ALA A 95 -6.01 18.37 -6.78
N MET A 96 -4.92 17.86 -7.37
CA MET A 96 -4.43 16.51 -7.09
C MET A 96 -3.84 16.40 -5.67
N LEU A 97 -3.17 17.43 -5.17
CA LEU A 97 -2.69 17.47 -3.79
C LEU A 97 -3.86 17.51 -2.79
N ASP A 98 -4.93 18.27 -3.07
CA ASP A 98 -6.15 18.27 -2.26
C ASP A 98 -6.82 16.89 -2.28
N TYR A 99 -6.92 16.29 -3.46
CA TYR A 99 -7.47 14.96 -3.62
C TYR A 99 -6.70 13.90 -2.81
N ILE A 100 -5.37 13.92 -2.85
CA ILE A 100 -4.51 13.01 -2.08
C ILE A 100 -4.70 13.24 -0.57
N GLN A 101 -4.80 14.48 -0.14
CA GLN A 101 -5.11 14.83 1.24
C GLN A 101 -6.42 14.20 1.68
N ASP A 102 -7.47 14.32 0.85
CA ASP A 102 -8.81 13.85 1.16
C ASP A 102 -8.94 12.33 1.18
N ILE A 103 -8.31 11.63 0.23
CA ILE A 103 -8.50 10.19 0.08
C ILE A 103 -7.47 9.34 0.82
N TRP A 104 -6.39 9.96 1.33
CA TRP A 104 -5.29 9.21 1.92
C TRP A 104 -4.67 9.88 3.15
N LEU A 105 -3.99 11.04 3.01
CA LEU A 105 -3.10 11.56 4.06
C LEU A 105 -3.84 11.92 5.35
N GLN A 106 -5.07 12.41 5.28
CA GLN A 106 -5.86 12.80 6.45
C GLN A 106 -6.17 11.66 7.44
N PHE A 107 -5.98 10.41 7.03
CA PHE A 107 -6.32 9.23 7.83
C PHE A 107 -5.15 8.73 8.68
N PHE A 108 -3.95 9.23 8.43
CA PHE A 108 -2.74 8.77 9.10
C PHE A 108 -2.09 9.89 9.89
N PRO A 109 -1.63 9.62 11.12
CA PRO A 109 -0.87 10.60 11.88
C PRO A 109 0.43 11.00 11.18
N GLU A 110 0.85 12.24 11.35
CA GLU A 110 2.10 12.75 10.76
C GLU A 110 3.31 11.88 11.14
N GLU A 111 3.38 11.44 12.41
CA GLU A 111 4.45 10.58 12.88
C GLU A 111 4.47 9.19 12.21
N PHE A 112 3.33 8.66 11.84
CA PHE A 112 3.24 7.43 11.06
C PHE A 112 3.75 7.65 9.63
N LEU A 113 3.33 8.74 9.00
CA LEU A 113 3.77 9.09 7.64
C LEU A 113 5.29 9.33 7.58
N LYS A 114 5.87 10.01 8.59
CA LYS A 114 7.32 10.24 8.72
C LYS A 114 8.13 8.95 8.89
N LYS A 115 7.59 7.95 9.52
CA LYS A 115 8.27 6.66 9.76
C LYS A 115 8.22 5.70 8.56
N GLY A 116 7.88 6.19 7.38
CA GLY A 116 7.80 5.41 6.15
C GLY A 116 6.36 5.12 5.68
N GLY A 117 5.35 5.65 6.38
CA GLY A 117 3.96 5.59 5.91
C GLY A 117 3.76 6.35 4.60
N MET A 118 4.61 7.33 4.30
CA MET A 118 4.66 7.94 2.99
C MET A 118 5.76 7.29 2.14
N PRO A 119 5.43 6.72 0.96
CA PRO A 119 6.45 6.16 0.06
C PRO A 119 7.47 7.20 -0.35
N TYR A 120 8.71 6.78 -0.60
CA TYR A 120 9.79 7.69 -0.98
C TYR A 120 9.48 8.52 -2.25
N ARG A 121 8.70 7.94 -3.18
CA ARG A 121 8.25 8.61 -4.40
C ARG A 121 6.75 8.46 -4.59
N VAL A 122 6.07 9.57 -4.87
CA VAL A 122 4.66 9.61 -5.23
C VAL A 122 4.55 10.30 -6.58
N PHE A 123 4.21 9.56 -7.61
CA PHE A 123 4.05 10.07 -8.97
C PHE A 123 2.58 10.45 -9.21
N LEU A 124 2.36 11.65 -9.70
CA LEU A 124 1.06 12.18 -10.08
C LEU A 124 0.87 11.96 -11.59
N ALA A 125 -0.08 11.12 -11.96
CA ALA A 125 -0.30 10.73 -13.35
C ALA A 125 -1.70 11.13 -13.83
N ASP A 126 -1.84 11.44 -15.12
CA ASP A 126 -3.14 11.47 -15.77
C ASP A 126 -3.78 10.08 -15.72
N SER A 127 -3.08 9.10 -16.24
CA SER A 127 -3.57 7.73 -16.31
C SER A 127 -2.45 6.71 -16.09
N ILE A 128 -2.85 5.55 -15.58
CA ILE A 128 -1.98 4.39 -15.40
C ILE A 128 -2.60 3.22 -16.15
N TYR A 129 -1.83 2.53 -16.96
CA TYR A 129 -2.33 1.38 -17.68
C TYR A 129 -1.34 0.22 -17.74
N LEU A 130 -1.91 -0.98 -17.79
CA LEU A 130 -1.20 -2.19 -18.14
C LEU A 130 -1.40 -2.44 -19.62
N ASP A 131 -0.31 -2.47 -20.38
CA ASP A 131 -0.31 -2.86 -21.77
C ASP A 131 -0.16 -4.38 -21.89
N ARG A 132 -1.19 -5.04 -22.40
CA ARG A 132 -1.24 -6.49 -22.58
C ARG A 132 -0.93 -6.92 -24.01
N GLY A 133 -0.59 -5.96 -24.90
CA GLY A 133 -0.37 -6.22 -26.32
C GLY A 133 -1.66 -6.40 -27.15
N TRP A 134 -2.78 -6.79 -26.52
CA TRP A 134 -4.10 -6.94 -27.14
C TRP A 134 -5.15 -6.00 -26.53
N GLY A 135 -4.77 -5.22 -25.52
CA GLY A 135 -5.62 -4.23 -24.87
C GLY A 135 -4.94 -3.58 -23.69
N LYS A 136 -5.49 -2.44 -23.26
CA LYS A 136 -5.03 -1.69 -22.10
C LYS A 136 -6.04 -1.85 -20.96
N THR A 137 -5.52 -2.13 -19.75
CA THR A 137 -6.31 -2.09 -18.52
C THR A 137 -5.91 -0.86 -17.74
N LEU A 138 -6.87 0.01 -17.41
CA LEU A 138 -6.63 1.21 -16.60
C LEU A 138 -6.60 0.89 -15.11
N TYR A 139 -5.81 1.67 -14.38
CA TYR A 139 -5.67 1.61 -12.94
C TYR A 139 -5.74 3.00 -12.32
N ASN A 140 -6.34 3.12 -11.15
CA ASN A 140 -6.41 4.38 -10.41
C ASN A 140 -5.11 4.67 -9.63
N TYR A 141 -4.40 3.62 -9.25
CA TYR A 141 -3.12 3.71 -8.53
C TYR A 141 -2.27 2.46 -8.77
N ARG A 142 -0.99 2.57 -8.47
CA ARG A 142 -0.05 1.44 -8.40
C ARG A 142 1.00 1.67 -7.33
N VAL A 143 1.23 0.63 -6.52
CA VAL A 143 2.35 0.59 -5.57
C VAL A 143 3.44 -0.30 -6.16
N ASN A 144 4.68 0.17 -6.16
CA ASN A 144 5.85 -0.55 -6.65
C ASN A 144 7.07 -0.27 -5.76
N GLY A 145 7.44 -1.24 -4.91
CA GLY A 145 8.50 -1.05 -3.93
C GLY A 145 8.20 0.13 -3.00
N ASN A 146 9.04 1.15 -3.03
CA ASN A 146 8.89 2.40 -2.27
C ASN A 146 8.28 3.55 -3.08
N ALA A 147 7.59 3.25 -4.15
CA ALA A 147 6.93 4.23 -5.01
C ALA A 147 5.42 3.98 -5.10
N LEU A 148 4.66 5.05 -5.11
CA LEU A 148 3.22 5.07 -5.38
C LEU A 148 2.96 5.91 -6.61
N ILE A 149 2.15 5.42 -7.53
CA ILE A 149 1.62 6.21 -8.65
C ILE A 149 0.13 6.36 -8.44
N ILE A 150 -0.36 7.58 -8.56
CA ILE A 150 -1.78 7.92 -8.44
C ILE A 150 -2.23 8.55 -9.75
N GLY A 151 -3.23 7.93 -10.39
CA GLY A 151 -3.85 8.39 -11.63
C GLY A 151 -5.00 9.35 -11.39
N GLY A 152 -5.39 10.05 -12.46
CA GLY A 152 -6.53 10.95 -12.48
C GLY A 152 -6.16 12.44 -12.37
N MET A 153 -4.89 12.81 -12.55
CA MET A 153 -4.47 14.22 -12.61
C MET A 153 -4.82 14.80 -13.99
N ASN A 154 -6.10 15.02 -14.23
CA ASN A 154 -6.67 15.53 -15.48
C ASN A 154 -7.97 16.32 -15.22
N GLU A 155 -8.70 16.66 -16.29
CA GLU A 155 -9.93 17.45 -16.22
C GLU A 155 -11.06 16.80 -15.42
N ASP A 156 -11.11 15.47 -15.36
CA ASP A 156 -12.13 14.72 -14.62
C ASP A 156 -11.98 14.81 -13.11
N LEU A 157 -10.80 15.21 -12.62
CA LEU A 157 -10.49 15.24 -11.19
C LEU A 157 -11.42 16.16 -10.40
N THR A 158 -11.70 17.34 -10.92
CA THR A 158 -12.55 18.35 -10.26
C THR A 158 -14.05 18.08 -10.45
N ALA A 159 -14.41 17.25 -11.42
CA ALA A 159 -15.79 16.83 -11.69
C ALA A 159 -16.13 15.46 -11.07
N MET A 160 -15.20 14.85 -10.33
CA MET A 160 -15.38 13.53 -9.75
C MET A 160 -16.53 13.52 -8.74
N ASP A 161 -17.50 12.62 -8.93
CA ASP A 161 -18.61 12.44 -7.99
C ASP A 161 -18.14 11.74 -6.69
N ALA A 162 -18.97 11.89 -5.65
CA ALA A 162 -18.71 11.35 -4.32
C ALA A 162 -18.53 9.81 -4.30
N VAL A 163 -19.30 9.09 -5.10
CA VAL A 163 -19.24 7.61 -5.17
C VAL A 163 -17.92 7.17 -5.79
N THR A 164 -17.52 7.79 -6.88
CA THR A 164 -16.25 7.55 -7.55
C THR A 164 -15.08 7.88 -6.62
N LYS A 165 -15.13 9.02 -5.92
CA LYS A 165 -14.11 9.44 -4.96
C LYS A 165 -13.99 8.45 -3.79
N ARG A 166 -15.12 8.00 -3.23
CA ARG A 166 -15.16 6.96 -2.19
C ARG A 166 -14.55 5.64 -2.69
N THR A 167 -14.90 5.20 -3.88
CA THR A 167 -14.36 3.98 -4.49
C THR A 167 -12.84 4.07 -4.61
N ARG A 168 -12.32 5.16 -5.18
CA ARG A 168 -10.88 5.38 -5.32
C ARG A 168 -10.14 5.48 -3.98
N LYS A 169 -10.77 6.11 -2.95
CA LYS A 169 -10.26 6.10 -1.57
C LYS A 169 -10.12 4.67 -1.05
N ASN A 170 -11.17 3.86 -1.19
CA ASN A 170 -11.20 2.49 -0.69
C ASN A 170 -10.13 1.62 -1.36
N GLU A 171 -9.97 1.75 -2.66
CA GLU A 171 -8.95 1.04 -3.44
C GLU A 171 -7.53 1.45 -3.02
N LEU A 172 -7.25 2.75 -2.96
CA LEU A 172 -5.94 3.25 -2.57
C LEU A 172 -5.58 2.84 -1.15
N LEU A 173 -6.48 3.03 -0.19
CA LEU A 173 -6.23 2.66 1.20
C LEU A 173 -6.09 1.15 1.38
N GLY A 174 -6.75 0.33 0.54
CA GLY A 174 -6.52 -1.11 0.48
C GLY A 174 -5.07 -1.43 0.12
N ALA A 175 -4.58 -0.88 -0.99
CA ALA A 175 -3.22 -1.10 -1.44
C ALA A 175 -2.17 -0.53 -0.48
N MET A 176 -2.42 0.65 0.10
CA MET A 176 -1.52 1.23 1.09
C MET A 176 -1.48 0.41 2.38
N TRP A 177 -2.60 -0.21 2.77
CA TRP A 177 -2.61 -1.11 3.93
C TRP A 177 -1.73 -2.33 3.70
N ASP A 178 -1.85 -2.97 2.53
CA ASP A 178 -1.00 -4.09 2.15
C ASP A 178 0.48 -3.67 2.09
N TYR A 179 0.77 -2.49 1.57
CA TYR A 179 2.11 -1.91 1.58
C TYR A 179 2.64 -1.73 3.01
N TYR A 180 1.85 -1.15 3.92
CA TYR A 180 2.27 -0.92 5.31
C TYR A 180 2.55 -2.22 6.06
N ILE A 181 1.74 -3.25 5.86
CA ILE A 181 2.00 -4.58 6.42
C ILE A 181 3.29 -5.17 5.83
N ALA A 182 3.47 -5.11 4.51
CA ALA A 182 4.64 -5.64 3.83
C ALA A 182 5.95 -4.93 4.25
N GLN A 183 5.89 -3.64 4.58
CA GLN A 183 7.02 -2.87 5.09
C GLN A 183 7.23 -3.03 6.61
N GLY A 184 6.38 -3.77 7.31
CA GLY A 184 6.43 -3.92 8.76
C GLY A 184 6.08 -2.65 9.54
N LEU A 185 5.41 -1.69 8.89
CA LEU A 185 4.93 -0.45 9.51
C LEU A 185 3.65 -0.68 10.32
N LEU A 186 2.83 -1.62 9.90
CA LEU A 186 1.65 -2.09 10.61
C LEU A 186 1.76 -3.58 10.91
N ASN A 187 1.25 -3.97 12.07
CA ASN A 187 1.15 -5.36 12.48
C ASN A 187 -0.32 -5.73 12.74
N VAL A 188 -0.58 -7.01 12.84
CA VAL A 188 -1.90 -7.56 13.18
C VAL A 188 -1.86 -8.08 14.62
N PRO A 189 -2.83 -7.73 15.49
CA PRO A 189 -2.84 -8.25 16.83
C PRO A 189 -3.15 -9.76 16.86
N ASP A 190 -2.38 -10.53 17.61
CA ASP A 190 -2.59 -11.98 17.77
C ASP A 190 -3.97 -12.28 18.36
N GLU A 191 -4.50 -11.40 19.18
CA GLU A 191 -5.82 -11.47 19.79
C GLU A 191 -6.95 -11.58 18.77
N PHE A 192 -6.78 -11.04 17.57
CA PHE A 192 -7.74 -11.13 16.48
C PHE A 192 -8.03 -12.59 16.09
N TYR A 193 -7.02 -13.45 16.18
CA TYR A 193 -7.12 -14.86 15.77
C TYR A 193 -7.46 -15.81 16.90
N LYS A 194 -7.39 -15.36 18.15
CA LYS A 194 -7.33 -16.22 19.33
C LYS A 194 -8.58 -17.08 19.55
N ASP A 195 -9.77 -16.51 19.33
CA ASP A 195 -11.03 -17.17 19.66
C ASP A 195 -11.73 -17.79 18.44
N THR A 196 -11.05 -17.80 17.29
CA THR A 196 -11.59 -18.34 16.04
C THR A 196 -10.95 -19.70 15.74
N ASP A 197 -11.79 -20.70 15.45
CA ASP A 197 -11.32 -22.02 15.03
C ASP A 197 -10.94 -22.01 13.54
N TYR A 198 -9.65 -22.00 13.26
CA TYR A 198 -9.09 -22.06 11.92
C TYR A 198 -8.67 -23.49 11.51
N GLU A 199 -8.82 -24.47 12.38
CA GLU A 199 -8.45 -25.86 12.09
C GLU A 199 -9.57 -26.61 11.37
N ASN A 200 -10.82 -26.30 11.74
CA ASN A 200 -12.00 -26.98 11.21
C ASN A 200 -12.81 -26.04 10.31
N ALA A 201 -12.80 -26.27 9.01
CA ALA A 201 -13.63 -25.51 8.07
C ALA A 201 -15.11 -25.70 8.35
N PRO A 202 -15.96 -24.65 8.25
CA PRO A 202 -17.40 -24.82 8.12
C PRO A 202 -17.77 -25.59 6.85
N ALA A 203 -19.04 -25.97 6.73
CA ALA A 203 -19.52 -26.69 5.55
C ALA A 203 -19.28 -25.89 4.25
N LEU A 204 -18.80 -26.56 3.20
CA LEU A 204 -18.62 -26.02 1.85
C LEU A 204 -19.71 -26.58 0.93
N PRO A 205 -20.07 -25.88 -0.18
CA PRO A 205 -19.60 -24.56 -0.60
C PRO A 205 -20.12 -23.44 0.28
N LEU A 206 -19.53 -22.25 0.16
CA LEU A 206 -20.00 -21.02 0.81
C LEU A 206 -21.29 -20.55 0.11
N ALA A 207 -22.36 -21.32 0.21
CA ALA A 207 -23.68 -20.93 -0.28
C ALA A 207 -24.42 -20.12 0.77
N GLY A 208 -25.49 -19.41 0.39
CA GLY A 208 -26.28 -18.58 1.29
C GLY A 208 -26.67 -19.26 2.59
N GLU A 209 -27.03 -20.54 2.55
CA GLU A 209 -27.36 -21.38 3.70
C GLU A 209 -26.17 -21.65 4.64
N ASN A 210 -24.95 -21.57 4.17
CA ASN A 210 -23.74 -21.78 4.95
C ASN A 210 -23.11 -20.49 5.48
N LEU A 211 -23.47 -19.32 4.95
CA LEU A 211 -22.96 -18.01 5.40
C LEU A 211 -23.18 -17.79 6.88
N GLU A 212 -24.36 -18.20 7.37
CA GLU A 212 -24.72 -18.08 8.78
C GLU A 212 -23.78 -18.89 9.69
N ALA A 213 -23.40 -20.10 9.27
CA ALA A 213 -22.45 -20.92 10.01
C ALA A 213 -21.06 -20.28 10.10
N TYR A 214 -20.62 -19.59 9.04
CA TYR A 214 -19.38 -18.82 9.03
C TYR A 214 -19.46 -17.64 9.98
N ARG A 215 -20.55 -16.85 9.92
CA ARG A 215 -20.76 -15.66 10.75
C ARG A 215 -20.80 -15.98 12.25
N LYS A 216 -21.51 -17.04 12.63
CA LYS A 216 -21.57 -17.53 14.03
C LYS A 216 -20.22 -17.98 14.57
N ARG A 217 -19.29 -18.34 13.70
CA ARG A 217 -17.93 -18.71 14.07
C ARG A 217 -16.96 -17.53 14.02
N GLY A 218 -17.45 -16.31 13.81
CA GLY A 218 -16.65 -15.09 13.84
C GLY A 218 -15.98 -14.77 12.52
N PHE A 219 -16.41 -15.36 11.41
CA PHE A 219 -15.94 -15.01 10.08
C PHE A 219 -16.87 -14.01 9.41
N LEU A 220 -16.30 -13.08 8.65
CA LEU A 220 -17.05 -12.05 7.95
C LEU A 220 -16.77 -12.13 6.44
N PRO A 221 -17.45 -13.01 5.71
CA PRO A 221 -17.25 -13.15 4.26
C PRO A 221 -17.51 -11.83 3.52
N THR A 222 -16.71 -11.55 2.50
CA THR A 222 -16.84 -10.37 1.66
C THR A 222 -17.42 -10.70 0.30
N PHE A 223 -17.87 -9.67 -0.40
CA PHE A 223 -18.30 -9.79 -1.78
C PHE A 223 -17.17 -10.25 -2.69
N ASN A 224 -17.41 -11.28 -3.49
CA ASN A 224 -16.53 -11.62 -4.59
C ASN A 224 -16.85 -10.69 -5.78
N SER A 225 -15.90 -9.86 -6.16
CA SER A 225 -16.04 -8.96 -7.30
C SER A 225 -16.18 -9.69 -8.66
N TYR A 226 -15.90 -10.98 -8.71
CA TYR A 226 -15.97 -11.77 -9.94
C TYR A 226 -17.34 -12.37 -10.21
N SER A 227 -18.06 -12.80 -9.18
CA SER A 227 -19.39 -13.40 -9.31
C SER A 227 -20.52 -12.37 -9.20
N GLY A 228 -20.23 -11.17 -8.74
CA GLY A 228 -21.13 -10.01 -8.77
C GLY A 228 -22.28 -10.02 -7.77
N ALA A 229 -22.51 -11.09 -7.01
CA ALA A 229 -23.72 -11.21 -6.20
C ALA A 229 -23.61 -12.05 -4.92
N GLN A 230 -22.49 -12.65 -4.61
CA GLN A 230 -22.39 -13.52 -3.44
C GLN A 230 -21.27 -13.06 -2.50
N GLU A 231 -21.60 -13.02 -1.21
CA GLU A 231 -20.59 -12.95 -0.16
C GLU A 231 -19.82 -14.26 -0.19
N GLU A 232 -18.63 -14.24 -0.73
CA GLU A 232 -17.73 -15.38 -0.77
C GLU A 232 -16.46 -15.03 -0.04
N TRP A 233 -15.96 -15.99 0.71
CA TRP A 233 -14.68 -15.81 1.36
C TRP A 233 -13.53 -15.88 0.37
N TYR A 234 -13.78 -16.62 -0.65
CA TYR A 234 -12.93 -16.76 -1.83
C TYR A 234 -13.64 -17.64 -2.89
N TRP A 235 -13.08 -17.74 -4.09
CA TRP A 235 -13.45 -18.72 -5.10
C TRP A 235 -13.63 -20.10 -4.46
N GLY A 236 -14.76 -20.72 -4.60
CA GLY A 236 -15.26 -21.90 -3.86
C GLY A 236 -14.33 -23.10 -3.61
N ASP A 237 -13.11 -23.07 -4.13
CA ASP A 237 -12.11 -24.15 -4.01
C ASP A 237 -10.85 -23.72 -3.24
N TYR A 238 -10.88 -22.59 -2.51
CA TYR A 238 -9.68 -22.14 -1.84
C TYR A 238 -9.36 -23.02 -0.64
N PRO A 239 -8.10 -23.44 -0.52
CA PRO A 239 -7.72 -24.27 0.61
C PRO A 239 -7.88 -23.46 1.91
N TRP A 240 -8.52 -24.09 2.89
CA TRP A 240 -8.69 -23.56 4.25
C TRP A 240 -7.38 -23.08 4.89
N THR A 241 -6.23 -23.48 4.35
CA THR A 241 -4.90 -23.01 4.75
C THR A 241 -4.70 -21.50 4.69
N GLN A 242 -5.53 -20.76 3.93
CA GLN A 242 -5.50 -19.30 3.85
C GLN A 242 -6.60 -18.63 4.70
N ALA A 243 -7.28 -19.39 5.57
CA ALA A 243 -8.40 -18.88 6.33
C ALA A 243 -8.06 -17.66 7.18
N LYS A 244 -6.90 -17.62 7.85
CA LYS A 244 -6.45 -16.48 8.66
C LYS A 244 -6.24 -15.22 7.83
N GLU A 245 -5.60 -15.35 6.68
CA GLU A 245 -5.33 -14.25 5.79
C GLU A 245 -6.62 -13.67 5.19
N ASN A 246 -7.51 -14.56 4.72
CA ASN A 246 -8.80 -14.17 4.15
C ASN A 246 -9.72 -13.52 5.20
N ASP A 247 -9.71 -14.04 6.43
CA ASP A 247 -10.47 -13.50 7.53
C ASP A 247 -10.05 -12.06 7.86
N LEU A 248 -8.76 -11.83 8.03
CA LEU A 248 -8.25 -10.47 8.25
C LEU A 248 -8.59 -9.54 7.08
N LYS A 249 -8.36 -9.97 5.84
CA LYS A 249 -8.68 -9.17 4.65
C LYS A 249 -10.16 -8.77 4.62
N SER A 250 -11.04 -9.70 4.95
CA SER A 250 -12.48 -9.46 5.01
C SER A 250 -12.83 -8.41 6.05
N PHE A 251 -12.33 -8.55 7.28
CA PHE A 251 -12.57 -7.56 8.33
C PHE A 251 -12.03 -6.18 7.95
N MET A 252 -10.80 -6.12 7.45
CA MET A 252 -10.18 -4.85 7.05
C MET A 252 -10.89 -4.18 5.87
N LEU A 253 -11.47 -4.95 4.96
CA LEU A 253 -12.27 -4.43 3.87
C LEU A 253 -13.53 -3.75 4.41
N HIS A 254 -14.30 -4.42 5.28
CA HIS A 254 -15.49 -3.84 5.88
C HIS A 254 -15.17 -2.60 6.75
N LEU A 255 -14.12 -2.69 7.60
CA LEU A 255 -13.69 -1.60 8.48
C LEU A 255 -13.34 -0.32 7.73
N ARG A 256 -12.68 -0.42 6.58
CA ARG A 256 -12.20 0.73 5.82
C ARG A 256 -13.19 1.25 4.79
N ASN A 257 -14.06 0.40 4.27
CA ASN A 257 -14.86 0.71 3.09
C ASN A 257 -16.32 1.04 3.42
N GLN A 258 -16.82 0.61 4.58
CA GLN A 258 -18.23 0.72 4.93
C GLN A 258 -18.45 1.64 6.14
N THR A 259 -19.57 2.37 6.10
CA THR A 259 -20.01 3.21 7.21
C THR A 259 -20.56 2.36 8.36
N ASP A 260 -20.75 2.97 9.54
CA ASP A 260 -21.37 2.31 10.69
C ASP A 260 -22.80 1.86 10.38
N GLU A 261 -23.53 2.60 9.55
CA GLU A 261 -24.87 2.24 9.10
C GLU A 261 -24.83 0.99 8.20
N GLU A 262 -23.88 0.95 7.24
CA GLU A 262 -23.72 -0.17 6.31
C GLU A 262 -23.31 -1.48 7.00
N VAL A 263 -22.60 -1.43 8.13
CA VAL A 263 -22.18 -2.61 8.89
C VAL A 263 -23.08 -2.98 10.06
N ALA A 264 -24.08 -2.14 10.39
CA ALA A 264 -24.96 -2.32 11.55
C ALA A 264 -25.70 -3.65 11.56
N TRP A 265 -26.03 -4.20 10.40
CA TRP A 265 -26.77 -5.45 10.26
C TRP A 265 -26.04 -6.67 10.87
N PHE A 266 -24.71 -6.72 10.82
CA PHE A 266 -23.95 -7.78 11.46
C PHE A 266 -23.40 -7.38 12.84
N LEU A 267 -23.03 -6.11 13.04
CA LEU A 267 -22.52 -5.67 14.34
C LEU A 267 -23.61 -5.63 15.43
N ASN A 268 -24.87 -5.44 15.05
CA ASN A 268 -25.99 -5.42 16.01
C ASN A 268 -26.67 -6.79 16.15
N ASN A 269 -26.18 -7.82 15.46
CA ASN A 269 -26.75 -9.15 15.56
C ASN A 269 -26.18 -9.90 16.78
N PRO A 270 -27.02 -10.28 17.78
CA PRO A 270 -26.53 -10.95 18.98
C PRO A 270 -25.96 -12.36 18.72
N GLU A 271 -26.22 -12.96 17.57
CA GLU A 271 -25.64 -14.26 17.20
C GLU A 271 -24.21 -14.17 16.67
N TYR A 272 -23.68 -12.94 16.44
CA TYR A 272 -22.37 -12.68 15.87
C TYR A 272 -21.37 -12.08 16.88
N GLU A 273 -21.40 -12.54 18.13
CA GLU A 273 -20.55 -12.01 19.21
C GLU A 273 -19.05 -12.06 18.87
N LEU A 274 -18.59 -13.10 18.17
CA LEU A 274 -17.19 -13.20 17.76
C LEU A 274 -16.82 -12.19 16.69
N ILE A 275 -17.73 -11.86 15.77
CA ILE A 275 -17.50 -10.78 14.79
C ILE A 275 -17.37 -9.45 15.54
N GLN A 276 -18.28 -9.13 16.46
CA GLN A 276 -18.24 -7.90 17.25
C GLN A 276 -16.94 -7.81 18.05
N LYS A 277 -16.51 -8.90 18.68
CA LYS A 277 -15.27 -8.96 19.44
C LYS A 277 -14.05 -8.66 18.56
N LYS A 278 -13.94 -9.36 17.44
CA LYS A 278 -12.81 -9.19 16.49
C LYS A 278 -12.79 -7.78 15.88
N TRP A 279 -13.96 -7.24 15.57
CA TRP A 279 -14.13 -5.87 15.08
C TRP A 279 -13.54 -4.84 16.05
N ASN A 280 -13.91 -4.94 17.32
CA ASN A 280 -13.42 -4.04 18.36
C ASN A 280 -11.92 -4.23 18.62
N ILE A 281 -11.41 -5.46 18.60
CA ILE A 281 -9.96 -5.73 18.73
C ILE A 281 -9.16 -4.95 17.67
N LEU A 282 -9.58 -4.97 16.41
CA LEU A 282 -8.87 -4.24 15.35
C LEU A 282 -8.96 -2.73 15.53
N ILE A 283 -10.15 -2.19 15.84
CA ILE A 283 -10.34 -0.75 16.06
C ILE A 283 -9.45 -0.26 17.20
N ASP A 284 -9.53 -0.93 18.35
CA ASP A 284 -8.81 -0.53 19.57
C ASP A 284 -7.30 -0.65 19.36
N TYR A 285 -6.85 -1.73 18.70
CA TYR A 285 -5.44 -1.96 18.43
C TYR A 285 -4.85 -0.87 17.55
N TYR A 286 -5.44 -0.61 16.37
CA TYR A 286 -4.89 0.38 15.44
C TYR A 286 -4.98 1.79 16.00
N LYS A 287 -6.03 2.10 16.75
CA LYS A 287 -6.14 3.39 17.45
C LYS A 287 -5.07 3.56 18.52
N LYS A 288 -4.84 2.52 19.35
CA LYS A 288 -3.91 2.57 20.46
C LYS A 288 -2.45 2.58 20.02
N GLU A 289 -2.07 1.66 19.12
CA GLU A 289 -0.67 1.45 18.75
C GLU A 289 -0.17 2.42 17.66
N PHE A 290 -1.07 2.90 16.79
CA PHE A 290 -0.70 3.70 15.64
C PHE A 290 -1.44 5.05 15.56
N ASP A 291 -2.37 5.31 16.44
CA ASP A 291 -3.32 6.44 16.38
C ASP A 291 -4.12 6.51 15.08
N ILE A 292 -4.34 5.36 14.44
CA ILE A 292 -5.14 5.25 13.22
C ILE A 292 -6.59 4.92 13.59
N ASP A 293 -7.51 5.79 13.17
CA ASP A 293 -8.94 5.62 13.39
C ASP A 293 -9.58 4.91 12.17
N LEU A 294 -9.74 3.59 12.27
CA LEU A 294 -10.35 2.79 11.20
C LEU A 294 -11.78 3.20 10.90
N ARG A 295 -12.53 3.66 11.92
CA ARG A 295 -13.92 4.05 11.71
C ARG A 295 -14.05 5.42 11.05
N LYS A 296 -13.11 6.35 11.32
CA LYS A 296 -12.99 7.57 10.53
C LYS A 296 -12.79 7.23 9.04
N ILE A 297 -11.94 6.26 8.73
CA ILE A 297 -11.72 5.82 7.34
C ILE A 297 -13.02 5.27 6.72
N GLY A 298 -13.67 4.32 7.39
CA GLY A 298 -14.89 3.67 6.91
C GLY A 298 -16.06 4.64 6.73
N ASN A 299 -16.24 5.55 7.69
CA ASN A 299 -17.34 6.52 7.70
C ASN A 299 -17.12 7.73 6.77
N THR A 300 -15.90 7.92 6.21
CA THR A 300 -15.66 9.03 5.29
C THR A 300 -16.33 8.77 3.95
N THR A 301 -17.37 9.51 3.68
CA THR A 301 -18.04 9.69 2.40
C THR A 301 -17.78 11.12 1.91
N PHE A 302 -17.97 11.44 0.62
CA PHE A 302 -17.64 12.74 0.02
C PHE A 302 -18.90 13.42 -0.52
#